data_31797ec6e018ffdb2d4b87e761658983
#
_entry.id   31797ec6e018ffdb2d4b87e761658983
#
_cell.length_a   1.000
_cell.length_b   1.000
_cell.length_c   1.000
_cell.angle_alpha   90.00
_cell.angle_beta   90.00
_cell.angle_gamma   90.00
#
_symmetry.space_group_name_H-M   'P 1'
#
loop_
_entity.id
_entity.type
_entity.pdbx_description
1 polymer ?
#
loop_
_entity_poly.entity_id
_entity_poly.type
_entity_poly.pdbx_seq_one_letter_code
_entity_poly.pdbx_strand_id
1 'polypeptide(L)'
;MSMDITVAIDVMGGDHGPHVTVPAALDVLKQDSEINIVLVGLTDAIEVELSAHRACVGPRLRIHHASEVVTMEESPQSALKNKKDSSMRVAVNLVKSGEANACVSAGNTGALMATARFVLKTLPGIDRPAIAAALPSQKGLIYMLDLGANADCTPEQLLQFAVMGAMLVSCVEHKERPSVGLLNIGAEDIKGNEVVKQAGELLRASHLNFYGNVEGDDIYNGTTDLVVCDGFVGNVALKTSEGLARMMSEFLMQEFKRNLFTELMALAAMPVLNAFKRRLDPRGYNGASFLGLRGIVVKSHGGADRFSFLHAIHTAIEEARSGVLRRITEQLEIEHIQPHAKSAGSPDAGLKDIA
;
A
#
# COMPACT_ATOMS: atom_id res chain seq x y z
N MET A 1 -23.27 10.48 -12.14
CA MET A 1 -23.01 9.23 -12.87
C MET A 1 -22.02 8.46 -12.03
N SER A 2 -22.40 7.28 -11.50
CA SER A 2 -21.41 6.41 -10.85
C SER A 2 -20.40 6.00 -11.92
N MET A 3 -19.10 6.16 -11.63
CA MET A 3 -18.08 5.67 -12.54
C MET A 3 -17.93 4.16 -12.32
N ASP A 4 -18.16 3.37 -13.36
CA ASP A 4 -17.82 1.94 -13.34
C ASP A 4 -16.32 1.79 -13.12
N ILE A 5 -15.92 1.30 -11.94
CA ILE A 5 -14.52 1.11 -11.59
C ILE A 5 -14.08 -0.28 -12.03
N THR A 6 -12.98 -0.34 -12.75
CA THR A 6 -12.34 -1.59 -13.16
C THR A 6 -11.02 -1.77 -12.42
N VAL A 7 -10.83 -2.90 -11.73
CA VAL A 7 -9.61 -3.27 -11.04
C VAL A 7 -8.92 -4.42 -11.76
N ALA A 8 -7.67 -4.25 -12.14
CA ALA A 8 -6.81 -5.32 -12.66
C ALA A 8 -6.13 -6.05 -11.50
N ILE A 9 -6.28 -7.36 -11.43
CA ILE A 9 -5.70 -8.20 -10.38
C ILE A 9 -4.58 -9.05 -10.97
N ASP A 10 -3.36 -8.89 -10.48
CA ASP A 10 -2.27 -9.82 -10.70
C ASP A 10 -2.56 -11.12 -9.97
N VAL A 11 -3.17 -12.07 -10.69
CA VAL A 11 -3.66 -13.32 -10.11
C VAL A 11 -2.54 -14.23 -9.66
N MET A 12 -1.38 -14.16 -10.32
CA MET A 12 -0.26 -15.08 -10.08
C MET A 12 0.67 -14.59 -8.96
N GLY A 13 0.49 -13.38 -8.45
CA GLY A 13 1.34 -12.79 -7.42
C GLY A 13 1.08 -13.37 -6.03
N GLY A 14 2.15 -13.39 -5.21
CA GLY A 14 2.13 -13.87 -3.82
C GLY A 14 2.32 -15.36 -3.66
N ASP A 15 2.34 -15.81 -2.39
CA ASP A 15 2.68 -17.19 -2.02
C ASP A 15 1.58 -18.20 -2.39
N HIS A 16 0.34 -17.71 -2.53
CA HIS A 16 -0.86 -18.53 -2.75
C HIS A 16 -1.48 -18.36 -4.16
N GLY A 17 -1.09 -17.31 -4.89
CA GLY A 17 -1.53 -17.06 -6.26
C GLY A 17 -3.05 -17.16 -6.47
N PRO A 18 -3.50 -17.91 -7.52
CA PRO A 18 -4.92 -17.98 -7.90
C PRO A 18 -5.86 -18.44 -6.79
N HIS A 19 -5.40 -19.32 -5.88
CA HIS A 19 -6.21 -19.86 -4.77
C HIS A 19 -6.71 -18.81 -3.78
N VAL A 20 -6.04 -17.67 -3.71
CA VAL A 20 -6.42 -16.54 -2.85
C VAL A 20 -7.01 -15.40 -3.65
N THR A 21 -6.36 -15.04 -4.75
CA THR A 21 -6.70 -13.84 -5.52
C THR A 21 -8.04 -13.97 -6.24
N VAL A 22 -8.35 -15.13 -6.83
CA VAL A 22 -9.61 -15.36 -7.54
C VAL A 22 -10.82 -15.34 -6.58
N PRO A 23 -10.85 -16.13 -5.46
CA PRO A 23 -12.00 -16.08 -4.58
C PRO A 23 -12.18 -14.72 -3.89
N ALA A 24 -11.11 -13.97 -3.60
CA ALA A 24 -11.23 -12.61 -3.09
C ALA A 24 -11.88 -11.66 -4.11
N ALA A 25 -11.49 -11.77 -5.39
CA ALA A 25 -12.10 -11.02 -6.48
C ALA A 25 -13.60 -11.32 -6.63
N LEU A 26 -13.99 -12.60 -6.52
CA LEU A 26 -15.38 -13.01 -6.58
C LEU A 26 -16.21 -12.46 -5.40
N ASP A 27 -15.61 -12.32 -4.23
CA ASP A 27 -16.28 -11.73 -3.08
C ASP A 27 -16.53 -10.22 -3.27
N VAL A 28 -15.58 -9.49 -3.84
CA VAL A 28 -15.77 -8.07 -4.20
C VAL A 28 -16.96 -7.92 -5.17
N LEU A 29 -17.02 -8.74 -6.22
CA LEU A 29 -18.11 -8.68 -7.21
C LEU A 29 -19.48 -8.99 -6.62
N LYS A 30 -19.54 -9.77 -5.51
CA LYS A 30 -20.80 -10.03 -4.79
C LYS A 30 -21.20 -8.87 -3.89
N GLN A 31 -20.22 -8.18 -3.30
CA GLN A 31 -20.45 -7.08 -2.36
C GLN A 31 -20.80 -5.78 -3.06
N ASP A 32 -20.27 -5.56 -4.27
CA ASP A 32 -20.38 -4.31 -4.99
C ASP A 32 -20.75 -4.55 -6.48
N SER A 33 -21.89 -4.05 -6.88
CA SER A 33 -22.41 -4.21 -8.23
C SER A 33 -21.81 -3.25 -9.26
N GLU A 34 -21.14 -2.20 -8.81
CA GLU A 34 -20.53 -1.16 -9.68
C GLU A 34 -19.06 -1.48 -10.04
N ILE A 35 -18.51 -2.56 -9.51
CA ILE A 35 -17.12 -2.95 -9.74
C ILE A 35 -17.01 -3.96 -10.87
N ASN A 36 -16.01 -3.74 -11.73
CA ASN A 36 -15.55 -4.67 -12.73
C ASN A 36 -14.14 -5.17 -12.35
N ILE A 37 -13.85 -6.44 -12.65
CA ILE A 37 -12.55 -7.05 -12.36
C ILE A 37 -11.98 -7.66 -13.63
N VAL A 38 -10.69 -7.44 -13.84
CA VAL A 38 -9.87 -8.12 -14.84
C VAL A 38 -8.87 -9.01 -14.10
N LEU A 39 -9.04 -10.32 -14.21
CA LEU A 39 -8.11 -11.32 -13.69
C LEU A 39 -6.96 -11.47 -14.69
N VAL A 40 -5.74 -11.13 -14.29
CA VAL A 40 -4.55 -11.14 -15.15
C VAL A 40 -3.64 -12.28 -14.76
N GLY A 41 -3.36 -13.20 -15.69
CA GLY A 41 -2.47 -14.35 -15.43
C GLY A 41 -2.62 -15.50 -16.42
N LEU A 42 -2.14 -16.66 -16.02
CA LEU A 42 -2.28 -17.89 -16.80
C LEU A 42 -3.75 -18.28 -16.86
N THR A 43 -4.33 -18.24 -18.06
CA THR A 43 -5.78 -18.51 -18.29
C THR A 43 -6.22 -19.81 -17.67
N ASP A 44 -5.48 -20.90 -17.92
CA ASP A 44 -5.83 -22.24 -17.42
C ASP A 44 -5.91 -22.28 -15.89
N ALA A 45 -4.97 -21.63 -15.21
CA ALA A 45 -4.94 -21.57 -13.75
C ALA A 45 -6.13 -20.76 -13.19
N ILE A 46 -6.50 -19.67 -13.87
CA ILE A 46 -7.65 -18.84 -13.49
C ILE A 46 -8.95 -19.63 -13.72
N GLU A 47 -9.11 -20.33 -14.85
CA GLU A 47 -10.31 -21.11 -15.18
C GLU A 47 -10.53 -22.28 -14.21
N VAL A 48 -9.46 -22.93 -13.76
CA VAL A 48 -9.51 -23.97 -12.73
C VAL A 48 -10.12 -23.40 -11.44
N GLU A 49 -9.65 -22.24 -10.96
CA GLU A 49 -10.17 -21.62 -9.75
C GLU A 49 -11.61 -21.11 -9.92
N LEU A 50 -11.95 -20.49 -11.05
CA LEU A 50 -13.30 -20.09 -11.34
C LEU A 50 -14.26 -21.26 -11.31
N SER A 51 -13.87 -22.39 -11.92
CA SER A 51 -14.65 -23.63 -11.94
C SER A 51 -14.85 -24.21 -10.53
N ALA A 52 -13.80 -24.23 -9.71
CA ALA A 52 -13.86 -24.68 -8.33
C ALA A 52 -14.87 -23.85 -7.50
N HIS A 53 -15.00 -22.58 -7.81
CA HIS A 53 -15.95 -21.66 -7.17
C HIS A 53 -17.30 -21.54 -7.90
N ARG A 54 -17.55 -22.36 -8.94
CA ARG A 54 -18.75 -22.33 -9.78
C ARG A 54 -19.04 -20.94 -10.35
N ALA A 55 -17.99 -20.22 -10.70
CA ALA A 55 -18.03 -18.89 -11.29
C ALA A 55 -17.60 -18.97 -12.76
N CYS A 56 -18.04 -18.00 -13.55
CA CYS A 56 -17.67 -17.89 -14.96
C CYS A 56 -17.44 -16.42 -15.33
N VAL A 57 -16.71 -16.19 -16.40
CA VAL A 57 -16.52 -14.86 -16.99
C VAL A 57 -17.87 -14.25 -17.42
N GLY A 58 -17.95 -12.94 -17.40
CA GLY A 58 -19.14 -12.20 -17.71
C GLY A 58 -18.86 -10.71 -17.87
N PRO A 59 -19.88 -9.87 -17.96
CA PRO A 59 -19.69 -8.43 -18.20
C PRO A 59 -18.78 -7.74 -17.18
N ARG A 60 -18.85 -8.15 -15.91
CA ARG A 60 -18.07 -7.58 -14.81
C ARG A 60 -16.82 -8.37 -14.41
N LEU A 61 -16.59 -9.54 -15.03
CA LEU A 61 -15.44 -10.40 -14.73
C LEU A 61 -14.82 -10.88 -16.03
N ARG A 62 -13.63 -10.40 -16.32
CA ARG A 62 -12.89 -10.77 -17.54
C ARG A 62 -11.54 -11.42 -17.17
N ILE A 63 -11.03 -12.26 -18.05
CA ILE A 63 -9.66 -12.78 -17.98
C ILE A 63 -8.83 -12.03 -19.01
N HIS A 64 -7.65 -11.60 -18.61
CA HIS A 64 -6.60 -11.12 -19.50
C HIS A 64 -5.40 -12.06 -19.38
N HIS A 65 -5.09 -12.75 -20.46
CA HIS A 65 -3.99 -13.73 -20.47
C HIS A 65 -2.64 -13.02 -20.28
N ALA A 66 -1.78 -13.63 -19.44
CA ALA A 66 -0.37 -13.29 -19.32
C ALA A 66 0.41 -14.60 -19.19
N SER A 67 1.47 -14.75 -20.00
CA SER A 67 2.18 -16.04 -20.15
C SER A 67 3.30 -16.24 -19.14
N GLU A 68 3.68 -15.19 -18.38
CA GLU A 68 4.81 -15.20 -17.46
C GLU A 68 4.40 -14.84 -16.04
N VAL A 69 5.20 -15.32 -15.07
CA VAL A 69 5.03 -15.06 -13.64
C VAL A 69 6.34 -14.51 -13.09
N VAL A 70 6.27 -13.46 -12.28
CA VAL A 70 7.40 -12.95 -11.46
C VAL A 70 7.36 -13.67 -10.13
N THR A 71 8.43 -14.38 -9.76
CA THR A 71 8.52 -15.08 -8.48
C THR A 71 8.89 -14.11 -7.35
N MET A 72 8.70 -14.55 -6.09
CA MET A 72 8.98 -13.71 -4.92
C MET A 72 10.47 -13.42 -4.73
N GLU A 73 11.36 -14.30 -5.23
CA GLU A 73 12.82 -14.20 -5.13
C GLU A 73 13.45 -13.49 -6.34
N GLU A 74 12.65 -13.19 -7.38
CA GLU A 74 13.19 -12.61 -8.60
C GLU A 74 13.60 -11.14 -8.38
N SER A 75 14.79 -10.79 -8.86
CA SER A 75 15.28 -9.42 -8.72
C SER A 75 14.41 -8.44 -9.55
N PRO A 76 14.20 -7.20 -9.07
CA PRO A 76 13.45 -6.18 -9.80
C PRO A 76 13.98 -5.95 -11.23
N GLN A 77 15.30 -6.03 -11.41
CA GLN A 77 15.94 -5.84 -12.71
C GLN A 77 15.62 -6.99 -13.67
N SER A 78 15.64 -8.24 -13.19
CA SER A 78 15.27 -9.42 -13.98
C SER A 78 13.80 -9.35 -14.39
N ALA A 79 12.90 -9.10 -13.44
CA ALA A 79 11.48 -8.97 -13.70
C ALA A 79 11.19 -7.90 -14.77
N LEU A 80 11.84 -6.74 -14.67
CA LEU A 80 11.64 -5.65 -15.62
C LEU A 80 12.16 -5.95 -17.05
N LYS A 81 13.33 -6.61 -17.16
CA LYS A 81 13.97 -6.88 -18.45
C LYS A 81 13.40 -8.10 -19.17
N ASN A 82 13.19 -9.19 -18.41
CA ASN A 82 12.95 -10.52 -18.96
C ASN A 82 11.46 -10.93 -18.90
N LYS A 83 10.65 -10.37 -17.99
CA LYS A 83 9.25 -10.74 -17.76
C LYS A 83 8.28 -9.70 -18.31
N LYS A 84 8.32 -9.49 -19.62
CA LYS A 84 7.53 -8.41 -20.28
C LYS A 84 6.05 -8.76 -20.38
N ASP A 85 5.72 -10.05 -20.38
CA ASP A 85 4.35 -10.58 -20.41
C ASP A 85 3.94 -11.19 -19.07
N SER A 86 4.55 -10.73 -17.96
CA SER A 86 4.15 -11.18 -16.63
C SER A 86 2.80 -10.61 -16.21
N SER A 87 2.03 -11.41 -15.46
CA SER A 87 0.73 -10.99 -14.90
C SER A 87 0.82 -9.64 -14.16
N MET A 88 1.88 -9.44 -13.37
CA MET A 88 2.19 -8.18 -12.71
C MET A 88 2.33 -7.03 -13.70
N ARG A 89 3.11 -7.17 -14.76
CA ARG A 89 3.36 -6.09 -15.73
C ARG A 89 2.14 -5.83 -16.60
N VAL A 90 1.42 -6.86 -16.99
CA VAL A 90 0.19 -6.73 -17.77
C VAL A 90 -0.88 -6.01 -16.96
N ALA A 91 -1.06 -6.33 -15.66
CA ALA A 91 -1.99 -5.61 -14.78
C ALA A 91 -1.67 -4.10 -14.69
N VAL A 92 -0.40 -3.74 -14.56
CA VAL A 92 0.04 -2.34 -14.57
C VAL A 92 -0.16 -1.68 -15.94
N ASN A 93 0.03 -2.42 -17.05
CA ASN A 93 -0.22 -1.91 -18.39
C ASN A 93 -1.71 -1.59 -18.62
N LEU A 94 -2.64 -2.38 -18.07
CA LEU A 94 -4.08 -2.10 -18.14
C LEU A 94 -4.45 -0.78 -17.44
N VAL A 95 -3.75 -0.44 -16.35
CA VAL A 95 -3.89 0.88 -15.72
C VAL A 95 -3.35 1.98 -16.62
N LYS A 96 -2.21 1.76 -17.25
CA LYS A 96 -1.61 2.73 -18.17
C LYS A 96 -2.50 3.01 -19.39
N SER A 97 -3.13 1.97 -19.95
CA SER A 97 -4.03 2.10 -21.11
C SER A 97 -5.39 2.73 -20.77
N GLY A 98 -5.74 2.80 -19.47
CA GLY A 98 -7.05 3.25 -19.01
C GLY A 98 -8.12 2.16 -19.06
N GLU A 99 -7.75 0.90 -19.34
CA GLU A 99 -8.66 -0.25 -19.31
C GLU A 99 -8.98 -0.70 -17.88
N ALA A 100 -8.11 -0.32 -16.92
CA ALA A 100 -8.36 -0.46 -15.49
C ALA A 100 -8.06 0.86 -14.76
N ASN A 101 -8.80 1.16 -13.70
CA ASN A 101 -8.59 2.34 -12.86
C ASN A 101 -7.48 2.11 -11.82
N ALA A 102 -7.30 0.86 -11.40
CA ALA A 102 -6.28 0.47 -10.42
C ALA A 102 -5.79 -0.95 -10.71
N CYS A 103 -4.60 -1.29 -10.20
CA CYS A 103 -4.16 -2.67 -10.13
C CYS A 103 -3.78 -3.08 -8.70
N VAL A 104 -3.97 -4.38 -8.40
CA VAL A 104 -3.62 -5.00 -7.13
C VAL A 104 -2.72 -6.20 -7.38
N SER A 105 -1.61 -6.28 -6.65
CA SER A 105 -0.67 -7.41 -6.72
C SER A 105 -0.16 -7.80 -5.33
N ALA A 106 -0.11 -9.11 -5.05
CA ALA A 106 0.58 -9.67 -3.88
C ALA A 106 2.03 -10.07 -4.19
N GLY A 107 2.50 -9.89 -5.43
CA GLY A 107 3.84 -10.30 -5.87
C GLY A 107 4.99 -9.55 -5.20
N ASN A 108 6.21 -9.82 -5.64
CA ASN A 108 7.44 -9.19 -5.12
C ASN A 108 7.35 -7.66 -5.14
N THR A 109 7.53 -7.03 -3.96
CA THR A 109 7.35 -5.58 -3.79
C THR A 109 8.32 -4.76 -4.65
N GLY A 110 9.58 -5.15 -4.67
CA GLY A 110 10.61 -4.44 -5.47
C GLY A 110 10.34 -4.55 -6.98
N ALA A 111 9.93 -5.75 -7.44
CA ALA A 111 9.57 -5.97 -8.85
C ALA A 111 8.32 -5.17 -9.24
N LEU A 112 7.31 -5.14 -8.38
CA LEU A 112 6.09 -4.36 -8.61
C LEU A 112 6.39 -2.85 -8.66
N MET A 113 7.19 -2.33 -7.71
CA MET A 113 7.59 -0.93 -7.68
C MET A 113 8.39 -0.54 -8.93
N ALA A 114 9.39 -1.34 -9.30
CA ALA A 114 10.19 -1.10 -10.49
C ALA A 114 9.33 -1.11 -11.77
N THR A 115 8.43 -2.11 -11.90
CA THR A 115 7.50 -2.23 -13.02
C THR A 115 6.54 -1.05 -13.09
N ALA A 116 5.90 -0.71 -11.97
CA ALA A 116 4.96 0.39 -11.89
C ALA A 116 5.61 1.73 -12.24
N ARG A 117 6.79 2.03 -11.67
CA ARG A 117 7.56 3.23 -11.99
C ARG A 117 7.96 3.29 -13.46
N PHE A 118 8.38 2.18 -14.06
CA PHE A 118 8.76 2.11 -15.46
C PHE A 118 7.57 2.35 -16.40
N VAL A 119 6.44 1.70 -16.11
CA VAL A 119 5.26 1.71 -16.98
C VAL A 119 4.45 3.00 -16.82
N LEU A 120 4.09 3.37 -15.60
CA LEU A 120 3.20 4.49 -15.30
C LEU A 120 3.93 5.82 -15.21
N LYS A 121 5.22 5.81 -14.85
CA LYS A 121 6.00 7.01 -14.51
C LYS A 121 5.47 7.71 -13.26
N THR A 122 6.24 8.67 -12.73
CA THR A 122 5.80 9.50 -11.61
C THR A 122 4.94 10.67 -12.08
N LEU A 123 4.10 11.18 -11.17
CA LEU A 123 3.39 12.43 -11.33
C LEU A 123 4.40 13.59 -11.53
N PRO A 124 4.01 14.65 -12.27
CA PRO A 124 4.84 15.85 -12.37
C PRO A 124 5.14 16.40 -10.96
N GLY A 125 6.40 16.75 -10.71
CA GLY A 125 6.84 17.23 -9.41
C GLY A 125 7.21 16.12 -8.38
N ILE A 126 6.94 14.86 -8.68
CA ILE A 126 7.32 13.73 -7.81
C ILE A 126 8.59 13.06 -8.33
N ASP A 127 9.62 13.03 -7.49
CA ASP A 127 10.91 12.43 -7.81
C ASP A 127 10.87 10.91 -7.74
N ARG A 128 10.27 10.39 -6.67
CA ARG A 128 10.19 8.95 -6.39
C ARG A 128 8.80 8.60 -5.86
N PRO A 129 8.25 7.44 -6.26
CA PRO A 129 7.05 6.91 -5.60
C PRO A 129 7.39 6.47 -4.19
N ALA A 130 6.38 6.44 -3.31
CA ALA A 130 6.50 6.00 -1.93
C ALA A 130 5.41 5.00 -1.57
N ILE A 131 5.64 4.19 -0.54
CA ILE A 131 4.68 3.20 -0.04
C ILE A 131 3.95 3.76 1.17
N ALA A 132 2.63 3.89 1.06
CA ALA A 132 1.76 4.30 2.16
C ALA A 132 0.89 3.13 2.62
N ALA A 133 0.70 2.97 3.92
CA ALA A 133 -0.27 2.05 4.48
C ALA A 133 -0.93 2.61 5.74
N ALA A 134 -2.16 2.16 5.99
CA ALA A 134 -2.88 2.42 7.23
C ALA A 134 -2.43 1.47 8.34
N LEU A 135 -2.29 1.97 9.54
CA LEU A 135 -2.01 1.23 10.76
C LEU A 135 -3.09 1.52 11.81
N PRO A 136 -3.43 0.54 12.67
CA PRO A 136 -4.35 0.78 13.78
C PRO A 136 -3.70 1.63 14.86
N SER A 137 -4.42 2.59 15.40
CA SER A 137 -4.06 3.38 16.56
C SER A 137 -5.17 3.39 17.61
N GLN A 138 -4.91 3.98 18.77
CA GLN A 138 -5.93 4.12 19.82
C GLN A 138 -7.13 4.99 19.38
N LYS A 139 -6.91 5.90 18.42
CA LYS A 139 -7.94 6.85 17.94
C LYS A 139 -8.52 6.49 16.57
N GLY A 140 -8.19 5.34 16.00
CA GLY A 140 -8.61 4.92 14.67
C GLY A 140 -7.44 4.58 13.77
N LEU A 141 -7.54 4.89 12.49
CA LEU A 141 -6.45 4.66 11.55
C LEU A 141 -5.45 5.83 11.55
N ILE A 142 -4.18 5.50 11.47
CA ILE A 142 -3.09 6.41 11.15
C ILE A 142 -2.41 5.90 9.89
N TYR A 143 -1.98 6.82 9.05
CA TYR A 143 -1.25 6.46 7.84
C TYR A 143 0.24 6.71 8.02
N MET A 144 1.06 5.82 7.49
CA MET A 144 2.52 6.00 7.43
C MET A 144 3.02 6.00 5.99
N LEU A 145 4.01 6.83 5.73
CA LEU A 145 4.68 6.99 4.45
C LEU A 145 6.11 7.53 4.67
N ASP A 146 7.17 6.92 4.23
CA ASP A 146 7.36 5.79 3.33
C ASP A 146 7.60 4.48 4.11
N LEU A 147 7.10 3.36 3.61
CA LEU A 147 7.23 2.05 4.26
C LEU A 147 8.19 1.10 3.53
N GLY A 148 9.19 1.66 2.85
CA GLY A 148 10.29 0.85 2.30
C GLY A 148 10.54 1.00 0.80
N ALA A 149 10.01 2.03 0.13
CA ALA A 149 10.34 2.30 -1.26
C ALA A 149 11.67 3.05 -1.41
N ASN A 150 12.03 3.92 -0.45
CA ASN A 150 13.19 4.79 -0.52
C ASN A 150 13.97 4.74 0.79
N ALA A 151 15.10 4.05 0.80
CA ALA A 151 15.93 3.91 2.00
C ALA A 151 16.51 5.26 2.47
N ASP A 152 16.92 6.09 1.51
CA ASP A 152 17.43 7.44 1.77
C ASP A 152 16.53 8.46 1.08
N CYS A 153 16.19 9.55 1.79
CA CYS A 153 15.35 10.63 1.29
C CYS A 153 16.03 11.99 1.46
N THR A 154 15.72 12.93 0.57
CA THR A 154 16.03 14.35 0.77
C THR A 154 14.91 15.05 1.52
N PRO A 155 15.13 16.25 2.10
CA PRO A 155 14.09 17.04 2.73
C PRO A 155 12.88 17.31 1.81
N GLU A 156 13.16 17.59 0.53
CA GLU A 156 12.13 17.85 -0.49
C GLU A 156 11.31 16.60 -0.78
N GLN A 157 11.93 15.41 -0.78
CA GLN A 157 11.20 14.15 -0.94
C GLN A 157 10.27 13.88 0.24
N LEU A 158 10.69 14.18 1.47
CA LEU A 158 9.82 14.06 2.65
C LEU A 158 8.64 15.04 2.58
N LEU A 159 8.84 16.26 2.06
CA LEU A 159 7.73 17.18 1.76
C LEU A 159 6.79 16.61 0.68
N GLN A 160 7.32 16.07 -0.42
CA GLN A 160 6.51 15.40 -1.45
C GLN A 160 5.69 14.24 -0.86
N PHE A 161 6.29 13.45 0.02
CA PHE A 161 5.60 12.36 0.72
C PHE A 161 4.47 12.88 1.61
N ALA A 162 4.71 13.96 2.34
CA ALA A 162 3.71 14.60 3.17
C ALA A 162 2.50 15.09 2.35
N VAL A 163 2.74 15.71 1.21
CA VAL A 163 1.68 16.16 0.28
C VAL A 163 0.88 14.97 -0.23
N MET A 164 1.55 13.94 -0.74
CA MET A 164 0.87 12.75 -1.25
C MET A 164 0.06 12.02 -0.18
N GLY A 165 0.65 11.83 1.00
CA GLY A 165 0.00 11.16 2.13
C GLY A 165 -1.18 11.95 2.67
N ALA A 166 -1.06 13.27 2.81
CA ALA A 166 -2.16 14.12 3.26
C ALA A 166 -3.35 14.07 2.29
N MET A 167 -3.10 14.05 0.98
CA MET A 167 -4.17 13.92 -0.02
C MET A 167 -4.80 12.54 -0.01
N LEU A 168 -4.01 11.47 0.18
CA LEU A 168 -4.56 10.12 0.38
C LEU A 168 -5.50 10.09 1.57
N VAL A 169 -5.05 10.52 2.75
CA VAL A 169 -5.85 10.53 3.98
C VAL A 169 -7.10 11.41 3.80
N SER A 170 -6.95 12.58 3.18
CA SER A 170 -8.09 13.47 2.89
C SER A 170 -9.16 12.78 2.04
N CYS A 171 -8.74 12.01 1.05
CA CYS A 171 -9.65 11.32 0.13
C CYS A 171 -10.34 10.11 0.79
N VAL A 172 -9.57 9.26 1.46
CA VAL A 172 -10.04 7.96 1.97
C VAL A 172 -10.77 8.14 3.32
N GLU A 173 -10.28 9.01 4.21
CA GLU A 173 -10.88 9.27 5.52
C GLU A 173 -11.85 10.46 5.52
N HIS A 174 -12.06 11.10 4.36
CA HIS A 174 -12.93 12.27 4.21
C HIS A 174 -12.59 13.43 5.17
N LYS A 175 -11.30 13.63 5.44
CA LYS A 175 -10.78 14.72 6.29
C LYS A 175 -10.31 15.86 5.40
N GLU A 176 -10.84 17.07 5.61
CA GLU A 176 -10.45 18.25 4.80
C GLU A 176 -8.97 18.61 4.95
N ARG A 177 -8.46 18.59 6.19
CA ARG A 177 -7.09 18.98 6.53
C ARG A 177 -6.48 17.98 7.52
N PRO A 178 -6.07 16.78 7.04
CA PRO A 178 -5.45 15.79 7.91
C PRO A 178 -4.15 16.34 8.52
N SER A 179 -3.92 16.02 9.79
CA SER A 179 -2.71 16.40 10.51
C SER A 179 -1.52 15.54 10.07
N VAL A 180 -0.38 16.20 9.85
CA VAL A 180 0.87 15.57 9.38
C VAL A 180 1.94 15.68 10.45
N GLY A 181 2.47 14.54 10.89
CA GLY A 181 3.64 14.44 11.76
C GLY A 181 4.89 14.02 10.97
N LEU A 182 6.04 14.55 11.34
CA LEU A 182 7.34 14.10 10.84
C LEU A 182 7.99 13.20 11.89
N LEU A 183 8.25 11.93 11.54
CA LEU A 183 8.83 10.97 12.48
C LEU A 183 10.25 11.40 12.88
N ASN A 184 10.49 11.46 14.18
CA ASN A 184 11.74 11.91 14.75
C ASN A 184 12.06 11.15 16.05
N ILE A 185 13.21 11.43 16.66
CA ILE A 185 13.69 10.86 17.93
C ILE A 185 13.30 11.72 19.15
N GLY A 186 12.50 12.73 18.98
CA GLY A 186 12.02 13.66 20.00
C GLY A 186 11.15 14.72 19.36
N ALA A 187 10.23 15.30 20.13
CA ALA A 187 9.28 16.30 19.67
C ALA A 187 9.91 17.68 19.38
N GLU A 188 11.12 17.97 19.99
CA GLU A 188 11.76 19.27 19.88
C GLU A 188 12.37 19.48 18.49
N ASP A 189 12.34 20.72 18.00
CA ASP A 189 12.86 21.10 16.68
C ASP A 189 14.36 20.89 16.49
N ILE A 190 15.12 20.85 17.58
CA ILE A 190 16.56 20.63 17.55
C ILE A 190 16.96 19.15 17.39
N LYS A 191 16.01 18.24 17.56
CA LYS A 191 16.25 16.79 17.47
C LYS A 191 16.28 16.31 16.02
N GLY A 192 16.82 15.11 15.84
CA GLY A 192 16.93 14.46 14.54
C GLY A 192 18.19 14.81 13.76
N ASN A 193 18.32 14.15 12.62
CA ASN A 193 19.40 14.41 11.68
C ASN A 193 19.08 15.66 10.83
N GLU A 194 20.06 16.08 10.03
CA GLU A 194 19.95 17.30 9.23
C GLU A 194 18.80 17.25 8.21
N VAL A 195 18.57 16.08 7.59
CA VAL A 195 17.48 15.89 6.62
C VAL A 195 16.11 16.10 7.29
N VAL A 196 15.90 15.53 8.48
CA VAL A 196 14.63 15.68 9.22
C VAL A 196 14.42 17.13 9.66
N LYS A 197 15.46 17.84 10.12
CA LYS A 197 15.34 19.26 10.48
C LYS A 197 14.93 20.13 9.31
N GLN A 198 15.64 19.98 8.17
CA GLN A 198 15.31 20.73 6.95
C GLN A 198 13.92 20.37 6.40
N ALA A 199 13.53 19.09 6.46
CA ALA A 199 12.16 18.68 6.09
C ALA A 199 11.12 19.33 7.00
N GLY A 200 11.39 19.43 8.32
CA GLY A 200 10.52 20.13 9.27
C GLY A 200 10.35 21.62 8.94
N GLU A 201 11.42 22.29 8.48
CA GLU A 201 11.33 23.69 8.01
C GLU A 201 10.47 23.82 6.76
N LEU A 202 10.64 22.93 5.78
CA LEU A 202 9.83 22.92 4.56
C LEU A 202 8.35 22.65 4.87
N LEU A 203 8.06 21.70 5.76
CA LEU A 203 6.70 21.37 6.18
C LEU A 203 6.01 22.53 6.92
N ARG A 204 6.73 23.28 7.76
CA ARG A 204 6.18 24.47 8.41
C ARG A 204 5.89 25.61 7.43
N ALA A 205 6.67 25.70 6.37
CA ALA A 205 6.45 26.70 5.31
C ALA A 205 5.34 26.30 4.32
N SER A 206 4.90 25.05 4.34
CA SER A 206 3.87 24.53 3.43
C SER A 206 2.44 24.91 3.88
N HIS A 207 1.45 24.63 3.01
CA HIS A 207 0.03 24.79 3.31
C HIS A 207 -0.58 23.60 4.05
N LEU A 208 0.20 22.55 4.32
CA LEU A 208 -0.24 21.36 5.03
C LEU A 208 -0.57 21.68 6.50
N ASN A 209 -1.41 20.86 7.10
CA ASN A 209 -1.67 20.93 8.55
C ASN A 209 -0.55 20.20 9.30
N PHE A 210 0.65 20.79 9.27
CA PHE A 210 1.81 20.21 9.92
C PHE A 210 1.72 20.35 11.43
N TYR A 211 1.70 19.21 12.14
CA TYR A 211 1.65 19.12 13.59
C TYR A 211 3.02 19.42 14.22
N GLY A 212 4.08 18.95 13.59
CA GLY A 212 5.44 18.98 14.11
C GLY A 212 6.10 17.62 14.09
N ASN A 213 7.17 17.47 14.88
CA ASN A 213 7.82 16.18 15.08
C ASN A 213 6.96 15.25 15.93
N VAL A 214 6.97 13.95 15.62
CA VAL A 214 6.31 12.89 16.37
C VAL A 214 7.29 11.75 16.63
N GLU A 215 7.11 11.04 17.74
CA GLU A 215 7.94 9.88 18.11
C GLU A 215 7.25 8.57 17.71
N GLY A 216 7.95 7.45 17.85
CA GLY A 216 7.45 6.15 17.44
C GLY A 216 6.19 5.68 18.17
N ASP A 217 5.98 6.08 19.43
CA ASP A 217 4.79 5.77 20.21
C ASP A 217 3.57 6.62 19.79
N ASP A 218 3.79 7.82 19.25
CA ASP A 218 2.74 8.67 18.70
C ASP A 218 1.96 7.99 17.55
N ILE A 219 2.61 7.08 16.82
CA ILE A 219 1.97 6.26 15.79
C ILE A 219 0.78 5.50 16.40
N TYR A 220 1.00 4.86 17.56
CA TYR A 220 -0.06 4.06 18.20
C TYR A 220 -0.98 4.89 19.08
N ASN A 221 -0.54 6.04 19.55
CA ASN A 221 -1.38 7.02 20.26
C ASN A 221 -2.35 7.72 19.31
N GLY A 222 -2.11 7.70 18.00
CA GLY A 222 -2.89 8.42 17.01
C GLY A 222 -2.81 9.92 17.22
N THR A 223 -1.59 10.45 17.41
CA THR A 223 -1.33 11.88 17.64
C THR A 223 -1.59 12.68 16.38
N THR A 224 -1.32 12.10 15.21
CA THR A 224 -1.58 12.70 13.89
C THR A 224 -2.32 11.71 12.98
N ASP A 225 -2.84 12.20 11.86
CA ASP A 225 -3.52 11.36 10.86
C ASP A 225 -2.53 10.68 9.91
N LEU A 226 -1.41 11.36 9.67
CA LEU A 226 -0.32 10.90 8.81
C LEU A 226 1.02 11.07 9.54
N VAL A 227 1.88 10.06 9.46
CA VAL A 227 3.29 10.12 9.87
C VAL A 227 4.18 9.93 8.65
N VAL A 228 5.10 10.86 8.43
CA VAL A 228 6.05 10.84 7.30
C VAL A 228 7.44 10.49 7.81
N CYS A 229 8.13 9.62 7.09
CA CYS A 229 9.51 9.22 7.33
C CYS A 229 10.18 8.75 6.05
N ASP A 230 11.48 8.48 6.08
CA ASP A 230 12.13 7.72 5.02
C ASP A 230 11.72 6.24 5.07
N GLY A 231 11.94 5.52 3.96
CA GLY A 231 11.51 4.14 3.84
C GLY A 231 12.31 3.15 4.70
N PHE A 232 13.55 3.48 5.09
CA PHE A 232 14.29 2.62 5.99
C PHE A 232 13.68 2.63 7.39
N VAL A 233 13.48 3.81 7.95
CA VAL A 233 12.86 3.99 9.27
C VAL A 233 11.43 3.46 9.26
N GLY A 234 10.64 3.77 8.23
CA GLY A 234 9.26 3.32 8.11
C GLY A 234 9.13 1.80 8.00
N ASN A 235 9.98 1.14 7.21
CA ASN A 235 9.99 -0.32 7.10
C ASN A 235 10.41 -0.99 8.40
N VAL A 236 11.42 -0.46 9.09
CA VAL A 236 11.83 -0.96 10.42
C VAL A 236 10.69 -0.83 11.42
N ALA A 237 10.05 0.34 11.50
CA ALA A 237 8.89 0.57 12.38
C ALA A 237 7.76 -0.43 12.08
N LEU A 238 7.38 -0.59 10.81
CA LEU A 238 6.34 -1.53 10.39
C LEU A 238 6.68 -2.97 10.78
N LYS A 239 7.89 -3.46 10.44
CA LYS A 239 8.29 -4.84 10.71
C LYS A 239 8.47 -5.14 12.20
N THR A 240 8.93 -4.18 12.97
CA THR A 240 9.01 -4.29 14.44
C THR A 240 7.61 -4.41 15.03
N SER A 241 6.67 -3.60 14.57
CA SER A 241 5.28 -3.61 15.01
C SER A 241 4.56 -4.91 14.65
N GLU A 242 4.72 -5.39 13.42
CA GLU A 242 4.20 -6.70 12.99
C GLU A 242 4.76 -7.84 13.85
N GLY A 243 6.08 -7.81 14.12
CA GLY A 243 6.76 -8.79 14.95
C GLY A 243 6.26 -8.79 16.39
N LEU A 244 6.11 -7.60 16.99
CA LEU A 244 5.58 -7.43 18.34
C LEU A 244 4.14 -7.92 18.45
N ALA A 245 3.27 -7.54 17.52
CA ALA A 245 1.87 -7.98 17.52
C ALA A 245 1.75 -9.51 17.42
N ARG A 246 2.58 -10.14 16.59
CA ARG A 246 2.65 -11.61 16.46
C ARG A 246 3.11 -12.25 17.76
N MET A 247 4.20 -11.77 18.33
CA MET A 247 4.77 -12.29 19.59
C MET A 247 3.73 -12.19 20.74
N MET A 248 3.06 -11.05 20.89
CA MET A 248 2.02 -10.87 21.90
C MET A 248 0.86 -11.84 21.71
N SER A 249 0.43 -12.05 20.47
CA SER A 249 -0.64 -13.01 20.14
C SER A 249 -0.24 -14.45 20.48
N GLU A 250 0.99 -14.84 20.18
CA GLU A 250 1.54 -16.16 20.48
C GLU A 250 1.63 -16.38 21.99
N PHE A 251 2.16 -15.42 22.76
CA PHE A 251 2.23 -15.52 24.23
C PHE A 251 0.86 -15.65 24.86
N LEU A 252 -0.10 -14.84 24.41
CA LEU A 252 -1.48 -14.93 24.90
C LEU A 252 -2.08 -16.32 24.64
N MET A 253 -1.88 -16.86 23.44
CA MET A 253 -2.36 -18.20 23.08
C MET A 253 -1.66 -19.30 23.89
N GLN A 254 -0.37 -19.19 24.19
CA GLN A 254 0.36 -20.15 25.02
C GLN A 254 -0.18 -20.18 26.44
N GLU A 255 -0.44 -19.02 27.07
CA GLU A 255 -1.00 -18.95 28.40
C GLU A 255 -2.42 -19.54 28.48
N PHE A 256 -3.26 -19.31 27.47
CA PHE A 256 -4.58 -19.94 27.42
C PHE A 256 -4.52 -21.47 27.24
N LYS A 257 -3.53 -21.99 26.52
CA LYS A 257 -3.33 -23.44 26.30
C LYS A 257 -2.55 -24.14 27.43
N ARG A 258 -2.21 -23.46 28.51
CA ARG A 258 -1.37 -23.98 29.60
C ARG A 258 -1.96 -25.15 30.35
N ASN A 259 -3.29 -25.17 30.56
CA ASN A 259 -4.01 -26.25 31.22
C ASN A 259 -5.52 -26.16 30.89
N LEU A 260 -6.27 -27.23 31.27
CA LEU A 260 -7.72 -27.32 31.02
C LEU A 260 -8.52 -26.16 31.61
N PHE A 261 -8.11 -25.66 32.79
CA PHE A 261 -8.80 -24.54 33.43
C PHE A 261 -8.64 -23.25 32.62
N THR A 262 -7.42 -22.94 32.15
CA THR A 262 -7.17 -21.76 31.31
C THR A 262 -7.82 -21.88 29.93
N GLU A 263 -7.94 -23.10 29.38
CA GLU A 263 -8.69 -23.33 28.12
C GLU A 263 -10.19 -23.04 28.30
N LEU A 264 -10.79 -23.47 29.43
CA LEU A 264 -12.19 -23.14 29.75
C LEU A 264 -12.38 -21.63 29.94
N MET A 265 -11.42 -20.96 30.58
CA MET A 265 -11.45 -19.49 30.69
C MET A 265 -11.35 -18.81 29.33
N ALA A 266 -10.53 -19.34 28.41
CA ALA A 266 -10.44 -18.83 27.06
C ALA A 266 -11.77 -18.93 26.31
N LEU A 267 -12.51 -20.05 26.47
CA LEU A 267 -13.84 -20.20 25.88
C LEU A 267 -14.83 -19.15 26.41
N ALA A 268 -14.83 -18.91 27.74
CA ALA A 268 -15.66 -17.86 28.33
C ALA A 268 -15.26 -16.43 27.84
N ALA A 269 -13.96 -16.19 27.67
CA ALA A 269 -13.42 -14.93 27.19
C ALA A 269 -13.46 -14.75 25.66
N MET A 270 -13.89 -15.77 24.91
CA MET A 270 -13.86 -15.77 23.42
C MET A 270 -14.47 -14.52 22.78
N PRO A 271 -15.61 -13.96 23.22
CA PRO A 271 -16.15 -12.73 22.65
C PRO A 271 -15.19 -11.54 22.77
N VAL A 272 -14.51 -11.40 23.93
CA VAL A 272 -13.54 -10.34 24.19
C VAL A 272 -12.27 -10.56 23.34
N LEU A 273 -11.76 -11.78 23.31
CA LEU A 273 -10.60 -12.15 22.52
C LEU A 273 -10.83 -11.92 21.02
N ASN A 274 -12.00 -12.26 20.50
CA ASN A 274 -12.36 -12.01 19.13
C ASN A 274 -12.50 -10.50 18.83
N ALA A 275 -13.02 -9.71 19.74
CA ALA A 275 -13.09 -8.25 19.61
C ALA A 275 -11.68 -7.64 19.62
N PHE A 276 -10.81 -8.07 20.51
CA PHE A 276 -9.42 -7.67 20.58
C PHE A 276 -8.65 -8.06 19.31
N LYS A 277 -8.77 -9.31 18.87
CA LYS A 277 -8.16 -9.81 17.64
C LYS A 277 -8.56 -8.97 16.42
N ARG A 278 -9.86 -8.66 16.28
CA ARG A 278 -10.33 -7.81 15.15
C ARG A 278 -9.70 -6.42 15.11
N ARG A 279 -9.39 -5.82 16.28
CA ARG A 279 -8.75 -4.50 16.36
C ARG A 279 -7.28 -4.53 15.99
N LEU A 280 -6.60 -5.64 16.29
CA LEU A 280 -5.17 -5.81 16.03
C LEU A 280 -4.86 -6.59 14.76
N ASP A 281 -5.87 -7.10 14.07
CA ASP A 281 -5.69 -7.97 12.90
C ASP A 281 -5.14 -7.15 11.71
N PRO A 282 -3.86 -7.34 11.35
CA PRO A 282 -3.25 -6.56 10.25
C PRO A 282 -3.88 -6.89 8.90
N ARG A 283 -4.64 -8.00 8.81
CA ARG A 283 -5.30 -8.40 7.57
C ARG A 283 -6.40 -7.42 7.15
N GLY A 284 -7.03 -6.75 8.13
CA GLY A 284 -8.06 -5.73 7.89
C GLY A 284 -7.50 -4.40 7.37
N TYR A 285 -6.18 -4.21 7.41
CA TYR A 285 -5.47 -3.01 6.96
C TYR A 285 -4.51 -3.32 5.80
N ASN A 286 -4.67 -4.50 5.19
CA ASN A 286 -3.83 -4.91 4.07
C ASN A 286 -4.17 -4.11 2.80
N GLY A 287 -3.14 -3.65 2.14
CA GLY A 287 -3.23 -2.82 0.94
C GLY A 287 -2.35 -1.58 1.10
N ALA A 288 -1.08 -1.71 0.72
CA ALA A 288 -0.13 -0.60 0.72
C ALA A 288 -0.16 0.09 -0.65
N SER A 289 -0.41 1.39 -0.67
CA SER A 289 -0.56 2.18 -1.89
C SER A 289 0.79 2.68 -2.37
N PHE A 290 1.07 2.55 -3.66
CA PHE A 290 2.23 3.15 -4.30
C PHE A 290 1.88 4.56 -4.78
N LEU A 291 2.09 5.54 -3.92
CA LEU A 291 1.78 6.94 -4.20
C LEU A 291 2.83 7.59 -5.10
N GLY A 292 2.41 8.60 -5.84
CA GLY A 292 3.28 9.38 -6.72
C GLY A 292 3.43 8.83 -8.14
N LEU A 293 2.73 7.75 -8.49
CA LEU A 293 2.63 7.21 -9.84
C LEU A 293 1.45 7.82 -10.59
N ARG A 294 1.49 7.78 -11.94
CA ARG A 294 0.36 8.23 -12.79
C ARG A 294 -0.77 7.19 -12.89
N GLY A 295 -0.92 6.33 -11.90
CA GLY A 295 -1.95 5.31 -11.83
C GLY A 295 -1.96 4.65 -10.46
N ILE A 296 -3.07 4.08 -10.07
CA ILE A 296 -3.24 3.46 -8.76
C ILE A 296 -2.69 2.04 -8.79
N VAL A 297 -1.74 1.78 -7.90
CA VAL A 297 -1.13 0.46 -7.69
C VAL A 297 -1.14 0.15 -6.21
N VAL A 298 -1.82 -0.92 -5.85
CA VAL A 298 -1.91 -1.38 -4.45
C VAL A 298 -1.18 -2.71 -4.28
N LYS A 299 -0.28 -2.75 -3.32
CA LYS A 299 0.48 -3.93 -2.92
C LYS A 299 -0.21 -4.63 -1.76
N SER A 300 -0.58 -5.88 -1.97
CA SER A 300 -0.99 -6.79 -0.91
C SER A 300 0.21 -7.55 -0.32
N HIS A 301 0.14 -7.97 0.94
CA HIS A 301 1.17 -8.83 1.53
C HIS A 301 1.30 -10.14 0.74
N GLY A 302 2.54 -10.66 0.56
CA GLY A 302 2.80 -11.90 -0.20
C GLY A 302 2.06 -13.11 0.35
N GLY A 303 2.05 -13.30 1.66
CA GLY A 303 1.32 -14.36 2.35
C GLY A 303 -0.12 -13.98 2.73
N ALA A 304 -0.76 -13.07 2.01
CA ALA A 304 -2.16 -12.68 2.26
C ALA A 304 -3.10 -13.87 2.07
N ASP A 305 -4.03 -14.06 3.00
CA ASP A 305 -5.19 -14.92 2.81
C ASP A 305 -6.30 -14.20 2.01
N ARG A 306 -7.38 -14.92 1.70
CA ARG A 306 -8.54 -14.38 0.96
C ARG A 306 -9.10 -13.11 1.58
N PHE A 307 -9.25 -13.07 2.91
CA PHE A 307 -9.77 -11.89 3.62
C PHE A 307 -8.83 -10.70 3.50
N SER A 308 -7.55 -10.92 3.70
CA SER A 308 -6.52 -9.90 3.57
C SER A 308 -6.43 -9.35 2.14
N PHE A 309 -6.43 -10.22 1.12
CA PHE A 309 -6.37 -9.78 -0.27
C PHE A 309 -7.63 -9.01 -0.70
N LEU A 310 -8.81 -9.39 -0.19
CA LEU A 310 -10.06 -8.65 -0.36
C LEU A 310 -9.90 -7.19 0.09
N HIS A 311 -9.27 -6.94 1.24
CA HIS A 311 -9.03 -5.58 1.73
C HIS A 311 -8.11 -4.78 0.81
N ALA A 312 -7.07 -5.39 0.24
CA ALA A 312 -6.23 -4.71 -0.74
C ALA A 312 -7.00 -4.31 -2.01
N ILE A 313 -7.97 -5.12 -2.46
CA ILE A 313 -8.86 -4.74 -3.57
C ILE A 313 -9.75 -3.57 -3.16
N HIS A 314 -10.31 -3.57 -1.95
CA HIS A 314 -11.13 -2.45 -1.46
C HIS A 314 -10.33 -1.16 -1.36
N THR A 315 -9.06 -1.19 -0.89
CA THR A 315 -8.17 -0.03 -0.92
C THR A 315 -8.02 0.54 -2.33
N ALA A 316 -7.79 -0.32 -3.32
CA ALA A 316 -7.65 0.11 -4.72
C ALA A 316 -8.96 0.73 -5.28
N ILE A 317 -10.11 0.19 -4.91
CA ILE A 317 -11.42 0.70 -5.29
C ILE A 317 -11.65 2.08 -4.66
N GLU A 318 -11.38 2.24 -3.37
CA GLU A 318 -11.59 3.49 -2.64
C GLU A 318 -10.70 4.61 -3.19
N GLU A 319 -9.44 4.33 -3.48
CA GLU A 319 -8.55 5.29 -4.13
C GLU A 319 -9.03 5.69 -5.52
N ALA A 320 -9.56 4.74 -6.29
CA ALA A 320 -10.10 5.04 -7.61
C ALA A 320 -11.36 5.91 -7.53
N ARG A 321 -12.26 5.65 -6.56
CA ARG A 321 -13.48 6.43 -6.33
C ARG A 321 -13.20 7.84 -5.84
N SER A 322 -12.26 7.97 -4.93
CA SER A 322 -11.97 9.25 -4.26
C SER A 322 -11.21 10.25 -5.13
N GLY A 323 -10.67 9.80 -6.28
CA GLY A 323 -9.93 10.66 -7.20
C GLY A 323 -8.60 11.15 -6.62
N VAL A 324 -7.93 10.33 -5.81
CA VAL A 324 -6.68 10.66 -5.11
C VAL A 324 -5.58 11.20 -6.03
N LEU A 325 -5.41 10.64 -7.22
CA LEU A 325 -4.38 11.10 -8.19
C LEU A 325 -4.58 12.55 -8.61
N ARG A 326 -5.81 12.94 -8.88
CA ARG A 326 -6.15 14.34 -9.24
C ARG A 326 -5.86 15.27 -8.07
N ARG A 327 -6.28 14.91 -6.86
CA ARG A 327 -6.04 15.74 -5.66
C ARG A 327 -4.57 15.90 -5.32
N ILE A 328 -3.77 14.84 -5.48
CA ILE A 328 -2.31 14.93 -5.32
C ILE A 328 -1.74 15.93 -6.31
N THR A 329 -2.14 15.85 -7.59
CA THR A 329 -1.62 16.75 -8.64
C THR A 329 -1.99 18.21 -8.34
N GLU A 330 -3.25 18.49 -7.98
CA GLU A 330 -3.73 19.82 -7.60
C GLU A 330 -2.95 20.39 -6.40
N GLN A 331 -2.69 19.56 -5.37
CA GLN A 331 -1.96 20.02 -4.18
C GLN A 331 -0.48 20.27 -4.46
N LEU A 332 0.15 19.47 -5.32
CA LEU A 332 1.54 19.70 -5.73
C LEU A 332 1.71 21.05 -6.45
N GLU A 333 0.72 21.46 -7.22
CA GLU A 333 0.71 22.78 -7.87
C GLU A 333 0.59 23.91 -6.84
N ILE A 334 -0.26 23.74 -5.82
CA ILE A 334 -0.44 24.72 -4.73
C ILE A 334 0.85 24.88 -3.92
N GLU A 335 1.55 23.78 -3.64
CA GLU A 335 2.83 23.80 -2.92
C GLU A 335 4.01 24.26 -3.79
N HIS A 336 3.77 24.66 -5.04
CA HIS A 336 4.80 25.06 -6.01
C HIS A 336 5.90 24.00 -6.21
N ILE A 337 5.58 22.73 -6.00
CA ILE A 337 6.49 21.61 -6.23
C ILE A 337 6.53 21.35 -7.73
N GLN A 338 7.55 21.93 -8.39
CA GLN A 338 7.74 21.78 -9.82
C GLN A 338 8.62 20.57 -10.16
N PRO A 339 8.44 19.97 -11.35
CA PRO A 339 9.36 18.95 -11.82
C PRO A 339 10.78 19.52 -11.86
N HIS A 340 11.72 18.86 -11.19
CA HIS A 340 13.13 19.21 -11.36
C HIS A 340 13.47 19.09 -12.85
N ALA A 341 13.96 20.18 -13.43
CA ALA A 341 14.54 20.15 -14.76
C ALA A 341 15.63 19.08 -14.73
N LYS A 342 15.49 18.01 -15.52
CA LYS A 342 16.49 16.96 -15.64
C LYS A 342 17.85 17.65 -15.86
N SER A 343 18.75 17.57 -14.91
CA SER A 343 20.15 17.89 -15.15
C SER A 343 20.59 16.99 -16.31
N ALA A 344 20.87 17.59 -17.43
CA ALA A 344 21.39 16.89 -18.59
C ALA A 344 22.75 16.30 -18.19
N GLY A 345 22.83 15.01 -17.96
CA GLY A 345 24.07 14.30 -17.75
C GLY A 345 24.15 13.41 -16.51
N SER A 346 23.36 12.36 -16.46
CA SER A 346 23.80 11.11 -15.82
C SER A 346 22.95 9.96 -16.35
N PRO A 347 23.51 9.00 -17.05
CA PRO A 347 22.78 7.82 -17.46
C PRO A 347 22.60 6.89 -16.25
N ASP A 348 21.34 6.62 -15.90
CA ASP A 348 20.90 5.41 -15.22
C ASP A 348 21.55 5.03 -13.87
N ALA A 349 21.58 5.95 -12.90
CA ALA A 349 21.93 5.63 -11.51
C ALA A 349 20.72 5.03 -10.69
N GLY A 350 19.50 5.07 -11.25
CA GLY A 350 18.28 4.74 -10.52
C GLY A 350 17.98 3.26 -10.32
N LEU A 351 18.82 2.33 -10.79
CA LEU A 351 18.58 0.88 -10.68
C LEU A 351 19.50 0.17 -9.66
N LYS A 352 20.41 0.90 -9.00
CA LYS A 352 21.32 0.31 -8.01
C LYS A 352 20.81 0.38 -6.56
N ASP A 353 19.80 1.22 -6.29
CA ASP A 353 19.36 1.51 -4.91
C ASP A 353 18.08 0.74 -4.50
N ILE A 354 17.65 -0.26 -5.29
CA ILE A 354 16.55 -1.17 -4.93
C ILE A 354 17.14 -2.57 -4.75
N ALA A 355 17.81 -2.80 -3.65
CA ALA A 355 18.22 -4.13 -3.18
C ALA A 355 17.47 -4.51 -1.91
#